data_073b03759da66be302c0a97aed83db2d
#
_entry.id   073b03759da66be302c0a97aed83db2d
#
_cell.length_a   1.000
_cell.length_b   1.000
_cell.length_c   1.000
_cell.angle_alpha   90.00
_cell.angle_beta   90.00
_cell.angle_gamma   90.00
#
_symmetry.space_group_name_H-M   'P 1'
#
loop_
_entity.id
_entity.type
_entity.pdbx_description
1 polymer ?
#
loop_
_entity_poly.entity_id
_entity_poly.type
_entity_poly.pdbx_seq_one_letter_code
_entity_poly.pdbx_strand_id
1 'polypeptide(L)'
;MIDLRSDTLTKPSAAMLAAMAAAPVGDEQYLEDPTTNELQRRTAELLGHEAALFLPTATMANQAALRAQTKPGSVLLAEERTHTLVYEWGGPAIHSGLVMRGVPANAGRITPDDVDAVLDPDLGPGGIVVLENTHRSSGGRVWPLDEFVETVGAARARGAAVHLDGARLFNAAVAAGRPPSDWASLADSVTICFSKGLGCPTGAILAGSEVLIERAWESKYLFGGAMRQSGVLAAAAIYALDHNVDRLADDHARARRLAEGIGIDPAEVETNFVSIPDPYDRGIARAAAAGVALGKLRPGWLRAVTHLDVTDEEVDAAIDALARERVNTV
;
A
#
# COMPACT_ATOMS: atom_id res chain seq x y z
N MET A 1 20.04 -11.85 12.99
CA MET A 1 18.66 -12.29 12.67
C MET A 1 18.26 -11.58 11.41
N ILE A 2 17.91 -12.33 10.38
CA ILE A 2 17.44 -11.79 9.10
C ILE A 2 15.96 -11.43 9.24
N ASP A 3 15.60 -10.17 9.01
CA ASP A 3 14.25 -9.69 9.27
C ASP A 3 13.42 -9.56 7.98
N LEU A 4 12.60 -10.58 7.73
CA LEU A 4 11.69 -10.65 6.57
C LEU A 4 10.20 -10.44 6.96
N ARG A 5 9.93 -9.81 8.10
CA ARG A 5 8.54 -9.63 8.59
C ARG A 5 7.73 -8.69 7.71
N SER A 6 8.35 -7.60 7.24
CA SER A 6 7.65 -6.53 6.49
C SER A 6 8.63 -5.53 5.88
N ASP A 7 8.28 -4.97 4.74
CA ASP A 7 8.95 -3.81 4.14
C ASP A 7 8.72 -2.48 4.91
N THR A 8 7.87 -2.47 5.92
CA THR A 8 7.69 -1.33 6.84
C THR A 8 8.84 -1.17 7.84
N LEU A 9 9.80 -2.10 7.84
CA LEU A 9 10.98 -2.08 8.71
C LEU A 9 12.17 -1.35 8.10
N THR A 10 12.06 -0.96 6.84
CA THR A 10 13.10 -0.23 6.10
C THR A 10 13.50 1.05 6.81
N LYS A 11 14.79 1.35 6.72
CA LYS A 11 15.39 2.55 7.32
C LYS A 11 15.85 3.51 6.23
N PRO A 12 15.76 4.83 6.48
CA PRO A 12 16.32 5.80 5.56
C PRO A 12 17.82 5.59 5.36
N SER A 13 18.27 5.59 4.09
CA SER A 13 19.69 5.55 3.78
C SER A 13 20.41 6.84 4.22
N ALA A 14 21.74 6.77 4.36
CA ALA A 14 22.52 7.96 4.67
C ALA A 14 22.32 9.11 3.66
N ALA A 15 22.16 8.77 2.37
CA ALA A 15 21.89 9.76 1.32
C ALA A 15 20.48 10.37 1.45
N MET A 16 19.46 9.56 1.78
CA MET A 16 18.12 10.06 2.07
C MET A 16 18.12 11.00 3.29
N LEU A 17 18.81 10.63 4.38
CA LEU A 17 18.95 11.49 5.56
C LEU A 17 19.66 12.82 5.24
N ALA A 18 20.67 12.80 4.38
CA ALA A 18 21.35 14.00 3.91
C ALA A 18 20.39 14.90 3.09
N ALA A 19 19.56 14.32 2.21
CA ALA A 19 18.55 15.05 1.46
C ALA A 19 17.52 15.71 2.41
N MET A 20 17.06 14.98 3.43
CA MET A 20 16.16 15.53 4.46
C MET A 20 16.78 16.72 5.21
N ALA A 21 18.06 16.60 5.60
CA ALA A 21 18.76 17.67 6.34
C ALA A 21 19.02 18.93 5.49
N ALA A 22 19.12 18.78 4.17
CA ALA A 22 19.38 19.86 3.22
C ALA A 22 18.10 20.49 2.63
N ALA A 23 16.92 19.97 2.98
CA ALA A 23 15.66 20.37 2.36
C ALA A 23 15.33 21.85 2.62
N PRO A 24 15.01 22.65 1.60
CA PRO A 24 14.38 23.95 1.79
C PRO A 24 13.00 23.75 2.44
N VAL A 25 12.70 24.51 3.48
CA VAL A 25 11.45 24.35 4.23
C VAL A 25 10.69 25.66 4.39
N GLY A 26 9.41 25.57 4.60
CA GLY A 26 8.48 26.65 4.93
C GLY A 26 7.30 26.09 5.71
N ASP A 27 6.28 26.88 5.99
CA ASP A 27 5.09 26.40 6.68
C ASP A 27 4.08 25.81 5.69
N GLU A 28 3.79 24.52 5.79
CA GLU A 28 2.84 23.86 4.89
C GLU A 28 1.41 24.41 5.03
N GLN A 29 1.05 24.94 6.21
CA GLN A 29 -0.29 25.49 6.44
C GLN A 29 -0.53 26.82 5.74
N TYR A 30 0.55 27.53 5.38
CA TYR A 30 0.52 28.69 4.51
C TYR A 30 0.83 28.36 3.04
N LEU A 31 1.01 27.05 2.72
CA LEU A 31 1.44 26.57 1.41
C LEU A 31 2.81 27.13 0.98
N GLU A 32 3.66 27.45 1.94
CA GLU A 32 4.98 28.07 1.72
C GLU A 32 6.14 27.07 1.80
N ASP A 33 5.90 25.79 2.13
CA ASP A 33 6.95 24.77 2.14
C ASP A 33 7.26 24.32 0.69
N PRO A 34 8.40 24.72 0.12
CA PRO A 34 8.68 24.50 -1.30
C PRO A 34 8.91 23.02 -1.61
N THR A 35 9.48 22.25 -0.66
CA THR A 35 9.78 20.83 -0.85
C THR A 35 8.50 20.00 -0.79
N THR A 36 7.59 20.33 0.12
CA THR A 36 6.28 19.68 0.18
C THR A 36 5.44 19.98 -1.07
N ASN A 37 5.43 21.24 -1.50
CA ASN A 37 4.72 21.64 -2.72
C ASN A 37 5.26 20.92 -3.95
N GLU A 38 6.58 20.76 -4.08
CA GLU A 38 7.20 20.03 -5.20
C GLU A 38 6.86 18.55 -5.16
N LEU A 39 6.89 17.90 -3.98
CA LEU A 39 6.48 16.51 -3.84
C LEU A 39 5.02 16.32 -4.30
N GLN A 40 4.12 17.19 -3.85
CA GLN A 40 2.70 17.13 -4.19
C GLN A 40 2.48 17.29 -5.70
N ARG A 41 3.11 18.29 -6.31
CA ARG A 41 3.05 18.51 -7.76
C ARG A 41 3.55 17.29 -8.55
N ARG A 42 4.76 16.81 -8.25
CA ARG A 42 5.38 15.67 -8.94
C ARG A 42 4.54 14.39 -8.82
N THR A 43 4.00 14.13 -7.64
CA THR A 43 3.20 12.92 -7.44
C THR A 43 1.83 13.01 -8.09
N ALA A 44 1.19 14.17 -8.12
CA ALA A 44 -0.03 14.37 -8.88
C ALA A 44 0.19 14.06 -10.38
N GLU A 45 1.23 14.64 -10.98
CA GLU A 45 1.61 14.39 -12.38
C GLU A 45 1.92 12.90 -12.64
N LEU A 46 2.73 12.27 -11.77
CA LEU A 46 3.12 10.87 -11.88
C LEU A 46 1.92 9.90 -11.84
N LEU A 47 0.90 10.25 -11.07
CA LEU A 47 -0.30 9.43 -10.87
C LEU A 47 -1.44 9.79 -11.84
N GLY A 48 -1.30 10.87 -12.62
CA GLY A 48 -2.31 11.34 -13.56
C GLY A 48 -3.51 12.02 -12.90
N HIS A 49 -3.30 12.73 -11.79
CA HIS A 49 -4.30 13.49 -11.06
C HIS A 49 -4.04 15.00 -11.08
N GLU A 50 -5.07 15.78 -10.76
CA GLU A 50 -4.99 17.25 -10.76
C GLU A 50 -4.18 17.79 -9.60
N ALA A 51 -4.31 17.17 -8.41
CA ALA A 51 -3.67 17.62 -7.19
C ALA A 51 -3.28 16.45 -6.29
N ALA A 52 -2.40 16.72 -5.32
CA ALA A 52 -2.04 15.77 -4.29
C ALA A 52 -1.81 16.46 -2.94
N LEU A 53 -1.95 15.69 -1.86
CA LEU A 53 -1.75 16.13 -0.48
C LEU A 53 -0.77 15.20 0.22
N PHE A 54 0.27 15.77 0.82
CA PHE A 54 1.21 15.04 1.67
C PHE A 54 0.64 14.85 3.08
N LEU A 55 0.66 13.63 3.58
CA LEU A 55 0.16 13.24 4.90
C LEU A 55 1.19 12.40 5.67
N PRO A 56 1.15 12.41 7.02
CA PRO A 56 2.08 11.64 7.84
C PRO A 56 2.04 10.12 7.59
N THR A 57 0.86 9.54 7.31
CA THR A 57 0.67 8.10 7.16
C THR A 57 -0.33 7.75 6.06
N ALA A 58 -0.19 6.57 5.45
CA ALA A 58 -1.14 6.06 4.47
C ALA A 58 -2.52 5.79 5.08
N THR A 59 -2.61 5.37 6.34
CA THR A 59 -3.89 5.24 7.05
C THR A 59 -4.62 6.56 7.10
N MET A 60 -3.93 7.66 7.45
CA MET A 60 -4.56 8.99 7.43
C MET A 60 -4.99 9.38 6.02
N ALA A 61 -4.19 9.08 5.00
CA ALA A 61 -4.51 9.36 3.61
C ALA A 61 -5.78 8.61 3.17
N ASN A 62 -5.90 7.32 3.48
CA ASN A 62 -7.10 6.53 3.21
C ASN A 62 -8.33 7.13 3.93
N GLN A 63 -8.22 7.42 5.24
CA GLN A 63 -9.32 7.98 5.99
C GLN A 63 -9.75 9.38 5.50
N ALA A 64 -8.78 10.22 5.09
CA ALA A 64 -9.07 11.53 4.49
C ALA A 64 -9.76 11.37 3.12
N ALA A 65 -9.32 10.43 2.28
CA ALA A 65 -9.94 10.13 1.01
C ALA A 65 -11.39 9.67 1.16
N LEU A 66 -11.64 8.73 2.09
CA LEU A 66 -12.99 8.22 2.36
C LEU A 66 -13.92 9.34 2.84
N ARG A 67 -13.46 10.16 3.79
CA ARG A 67 -14.24 11.27 4.32
C ARG A 67 -14.53 12.35 3.28
N ALA A 68 -13.58 12.63 2.40
CA ALA A 68 -13.74 13.65 1.36
C ALA A 68 -14.77 13.26 0.27
N GLN A 69 -14.99 11.96 0.06
CA GLN A 69 -15.79 11.41 -1.04
C GLN A 69 -17.15 10.86 -0.61
N THR A 70 -17.41 10.73 0.69
CA THR A 70 -18.61 10.04 1.16
C THR A 70 -19.40 10.89 2.15
N LYS A 71 -20.57 10.39 2.54
CA LYS A 71 -21.43 10.94 3.61
C LYS A 71 -21.70 9.83 4.63
N PRO A 72 -22.00 10.16 5.89
CA PRO A 72 -22.46 9.18 6.86
C PRO A 72 -23.62 8.34 6.32
N GLY A 73 -23.53 7.02 6.48
CA GLY A 73 -24.49 6.06 5.94
C GLY A 73 -24.15 5.53 4.54
N SER A 74 -23.17 6.12 3.83
CA SER A 74 -22.67 5.55 2.57
C SER A 74 -22.07 4.16 2.77
N VAL A 75 -22.18 3.30 1.77
CA VAL A 75 -21.58 1.96 1.78
C VAL A 75 -20.11 2.04 1.33
N LEU A 76 -19.20 1.45 2.11
CA LEU A 76 -17.86 1.11 1.68
C LEU A 76 -17.83 -0.35 1.29
N LEU A 77 -17.56 -0.64 0.02
CA LEU A 77 -17.32 -1.99 -0.49
C LEU A 77 -15.83 -2.21 -0.72
N ALA A 78 -15.31 -3.32 -0.21
CA ALA A 78 -13.94 -3.77 -0.47
C ALA A 78 -13.84 -5.30 -0.34
N GLU A 79 -12.71 -5.88 -0.72
CA GLU A 79 -12.38 -7.25 -0.34
C GLU A 79 -12.24 -7.36 1.19
N GLU A 80 -12.74 -8.44 1.78
CA GLU A 80 -12.91 -8.60 3.25
C GLU A 80 -11.63 -8.44 4.07
N ARG A 81 -10.45 -8.62 3.45
CA ARG A 81 -9.12 -8.53 4.07
C ARG A 81 -8.32 -7.31 3.64
N THR A 82 -8.94 -6.40 2.88
CA THR A 82 -8.34 -5.12 2.50
C THR A 82 -7.87 -4.36 3.74
N HIS A 83 -6.74 -3.66 3.62
CA HIS A 83 -6.10 -2.95 4.74
C HIS A 83 -7.08 -2.01 5.45
N THR A 84 -7.86 -1.27 4.69
CA THR A 84 -8.86 -0.31 5.17
C THR A 84 -9.92 -0.94 6.08
N LEU A 85 -10.34 -2.18 5.81
CA LEU A 85 -11.32 -2.89 6.63
C LEU A 85 -10.71 -3.54 7.87
N VAL A 86 -9.48 -4.10 7.75
CA VAL A 86 -8.91 -4.99 8.78
C VAL A 86 -7.93 -4.27 9.70
N TYR A 87 -7.11 -3.35 9.17
CA TYR A 87 -5.94 -2.81 9.88
C TYR A 87 -6.09 -1.34 10.29
N GLU A 88 -7.17 -0.67 9.90
CA GLU A 88 -7.40 0.73 10.23
C GLU A 88 -8.39 0.93 11.41
N TRP A 89 -8.52 -0.09 12.27
CA TRP A 89 -9.23 -0.02 13.56
C TRP A 89 -10.67 0.50 13.49
N GLY A 90 -11.39 0.20 12.39
CA GLY A 90 -12.75 0.69 12.18
C GLY A 90 -12.82 2.16 11.80
N GLY A 91 -11.68 2.73 11.36
CA GLY A 91 -11.56 4.12 10.93
C GLY A 91 -12.67 4.58 9.99
N PRO A 92 -13.03 3.82 8.94
CA PRO A 92 -14.10 4.22 8.03
C PRO A 92 -15.46 4.46 8.71
N ALA A 93 -15.80 3.65 9.70
CA ALA A 93 -17.03 3.83 10.46
C ALA A 93 -16.93 5.03 11.42
N ILE A 94 -15.77 5.18 12.10
CA ILE A 94 -15.56 6.21 13.12
C ILE A 94 -15.44 7.60 12.49
N HIS A 95 -14.62 7.73 11.43
CA HIS A 95 -14.28 9.04 10.85
C HIS A 95 -15.26 9.50 9.78
N SER A 96 -15.90 8.56 9.08
CA SER A 96 -16.77 8.87 7.93
C SER A 96 -18.20 8.33 8.09
N GLY A 97 -18.48 7.56 9.15
CA GLY A 97 -19.81 6.99 9.40
C GLY A 97 -20.23 5.95 8.34
N LEU A 98 -19.27 5.22 7.75
CA LEU A 98 -19.53 4.31 6.64
C LEU A 98 -20.10 2.96 7.11
N VAL A 99 -20.97 2.39 6.29
CA VAL A 99 -21.44 1.01 6.42
C VAL A 99 -20.47 0.12 5.64
N MET A 100 -19.60 -0.58 6.37
CA MET A 100 -18.57 -1.42 5.76
C MET A 100 -19.15 -2.74 5.24
N ARG A 101 -18.83 -3.12 4.00
CA ARG A 101 -19.17 -4.38 3.36
C ARG A 101 -17.90 -5.00 2.79
N GLY A 102 -17.45 -6.07 3.44
CA GLY A 102 -16.36 -6.91 2.94
C GLY A 102 -16.93 -8.08 2.16
N VAL A 103 -16.38 -8.36 0.98
CA VAL A 103 -16.72 -9.55 0.19
C VAL A 103 -15.48 -10.45 0.04
N PRO A 104 -15.61 -11.77 0.13
CA PRO A 104 -14.50 -12.66 -0.14
C PRO A 104 -14.16 -12.63 -1.63
N ALA A 105 -12.89 -12.48 -1.97
CA ALA A 105 -12.45 -12.47 -3.36
C ALA A 105 -11.14 -13.22 -3.57
N ASN A 106 -10.97 -13.80 -4.75
CA ASN A 106 -9.73 -14.48 -5.12
C ASN A 106 -8.61 -13.44 -5.33
N ALA A 107 -7.44 -13.72 -4.80
CA ALA A 107 -6.26 -12.85 -4.91
C ALA A 107 -6.49 -11.39 -4.46
N GLY A 108 -7.55 -11.11 -3.68
CA GLY A 108 -7.90 -9.77 -3.24
C GLY A 108 -8.64 -8.92 -4.26
N ARG A 109 -9.15 -9.52 -5.34
CA ARG A 109 -9.77 -8.85 -6.48
C ARG A 109 -11.27 -9.07 -6.49
N ILE A 110 -12.03 -8.05 -6.12
CA ILE A 110 -13.49 -8.06 -6.26
C ILE A 110 -13.87 -7.90 -7.73
N THR A 111 -14.99 -8.53 -8.11
CA THR A 111 -15.47 -8.56 -9.49
C THR A 111 -16.59 -7.53 -9.73
N PRO A 112 -16.94 -7.20 -10.98
CA PRO A 112 -18.15 -6.44 -11.30
C PRO A 112 -19.42 -7.03 -10.66
N ASP A 113 -19.56 -8.35 -10.61
CA ASP A 113 -20.71 -9.01 -9.98
C ASP A 113 -20.76 -8.76 -8.46
N ASP A 114 -19.60 -8.72 -7.79
CA ASP A 114 -19.52 -8.35 -6.35
C ASP A 114 -19.97 -6.91 -6.12
N VAL A 115 -19.59 -6.01 -7.01
CA VAL A 115 -20.01 -4.59 -6.98
C VAL A 115 -21.52 -4.50 -7.15
N ASP A 116 -22.07 -5.17 -8.15
CA ASP A 116 -23.48 -5.18 -8.47
C ASP A 116 -24.34 -5.80 -7.37
N ALA A 117 -23.83 -6.82 -6.68
CA ALA A 117 -24.51 -7.49 -5.59
C ALA A 117 -24.62 -6.65 -4.31
N VAL A 118 -23.68 -5.71 -4.10
CA VAL A 118 -23.57 -4.94 -2.84
C VAL A 118 -24.04 -3.50 -2.98
N LEU A 119 -23.77 -2.87 -4.12
CA LEU A 119 -24.10 -1.46 -4.37
C LEU A 119 -25.40 -1.33 -5.15
N ASP A 120 -26.48 -1.12 -4.42
CA ASP A 120 -27.77 -0.81 -4.98
C ASP A 120 -28.02 0.71 -4.87
N PRO A 121 -28.13 1.45 -5.98
CA PRO A 121 -28.34 2.90 -5.95
C PRO A 121 -29.65 3.32 -5.27
N ASP A 122 -30.62 2.40 -5.13
CA ASP A 122 -31.91 2.68 -4.47
C ASP A 122 -31.85 2.49 -2.94
N LEU A 123 -30.74 1.96 -2.40
CA LEU A 123 -30.65 1.58 -0.98
C LEU A 123 -29.82 2.54 -0.11
N GLY A 124 -29.42 3.72 -0.59
CA GLY A 124 -28.64 4.60 0.29
C GLY A 124 -28.03 5.83 -0.37
N PRO A 125 -27.27 6.62 0.39
CA PRO A 125 -26.69 7.91 -0.05
C PRO A 125 -25.48 7.77 -1.00
N GLY A 126 -25.34 6.65 -1.69
CA GLY A 126 -24.20 6.33 -2.54
C GLY A 126 -23.18 5.41 -1.86
N GLY A 127 -22.10 5.11 -2.56
CA GLY A 127 -21.07 4.20 -2.08
C GLY A 127 -19.66 4.61 -2.51
N ILE A 128 -18.69 3.91 -1.94
CA ILE A 128 -17.30 3.96 -2.36
C ILE A 128 -16.76 2.54 -2.45
N VAL A 129 -16.07 2.23 -3.54
CA VAL A 129 -15.33 0.98 -3.72
C VAL A 129 -13.87 1.25 -3.40
N VAL A 130 -13.30 0.45 -2.49
CA VAL A 130 -11.88 0.53 -2.15
C VAL A 130 -11.16 -0.68 -2.75
N LEU A 131 -10.22 -0.40 -3.64
CA LEU A 131 -9.36 -1.39 -4.29
C LEU A 131 -7.94 -1.27 -3.74
N GLU A 132 -7.30 -2.39 -3.38
CA GLU A 132 -5.93 -2.39 -2.84
C GLU A 132 -4.95 -2.99 -3.86
N ASN A 133 -3.94 -2.23 -4.29
CA ASN A 133 -2.89 -2.69 -5.21
C ASN A 133 -1.49 -2.27 -4.70
N THR A 134 -0.59 -3.22 -4.40
CA THR A 134 -0.78 -4.67 -4.41
C THR A 134 -1.57 -5.14 -3.19
N HIS A 135 -2.38 -6.18 -3.33
CA HIS A 135 -3.20 -6.67 -2.22
C HIS A 135 -2.35 -7.43 -1.19
N ARG A 136 -2.18 -6.82 0.00
CA ARG A 136 -1.30 -7.33 1.07
C ARG A 136 -1.68 -8.73 1.55
N SER A 137 -2.96 -8.93 1.88
CA SER A 137 -3.44 -10.17 2.51
C SER A 137 -3.47 -11.36 1.56
N SER A 138 -3.38 -11.11 0.25
CA SER A 138 -3.21 -12.14 -0.78
C SER A 138 -1.76 -12.40 -1.17
N GLY A 139 -0.78 -11.83 -0.43
CA GLY A 139 0.63 -12.05 -0.70
C GLY A 139 1.22 -11.11 -1.75
N GLY A 140 0.77 -9.85 -1.78
CA GLY A 140 1.30 -8.83 -2.68
C GLY A 140 0.90 -9.00 -4.13
N ARG A 141 -0.30 -9.56 -4.38
CA ARG A 141 -0.84 -9.76 -5.73
C ARG A 141 -1.13 -8.44 -6.42
N VAL A 142 -0.82 -8.38 -7.71
CA VAL A 142 -1.06 -7.25 -8.60
C VAL A 142 -2.43 -7.36 -9.24
N TRP A 143 -3.18 -6.27 -9.33
CA TRP A 143 -4.39 -6.21 -10.12
C TRP A 143 -4.05 -6.19 -11.62
N PRO A 144 -4.48 -7.16 -12.45
CA PRO A 144 -4.48 -7.03 -13.90
C PRO A 144 -5.26 -5.77 -14.30
N LEU A 145 -4.72 -5.03 -15.25
CA LEU A 145 -5.32 -3.72 -15.59
C LEU A 145 -6.72 -3.84 -16.18
N ASP A 146 -6.97 -4.87 -16.98
CA ASP A 146 -8.26 -5.18 -17.57
C ASP A 146 -9.34 -5.49 -16.51
N GLU A 147 -9.04 -6.37 -15.55
CA GLU A 147 -9.93 -6.66 -14.42
C GLU A 147 -10.19 -5.40 -13.57
N PHE A 148 -9.15 -4.58 -13.39
CA PHE A 148 -9.28 -3.33 -12.66
C PHE A 148 -10.22 -2.34 -13.37
N VAL A 149 -10.07 -2.18 -14.69
CA VAL A 149 -10.93 -1.33 -15.52
C VAL A 149 -12.39 -1.77 -15.44
N GLU A 150 -12.65 -3.08 -15.55
CA GLU A 150 -14.00 -3.64 -15.47
C GLU A 150 -14.66 -3.35 -14.12
N THR A 151 -13.91 -3.58 -13.01
CA THR A 151 -14.42 -3.33 -11.65
C THR A 151 -14.68 -1.84 -11.39
N VAL A 152 -13.77 -0.96 -11.85
CA VAL A 152 -13.99 0.51 -11.79
C VAL A 152 -15.22 0.91 -12.61
N GLY A 153 -15.39 0.33 -13.79
CA GLY A 153 -16.55 0.57 -14.65
C GLY A 153 -17.88 0.21 -13.96
N ALA A 154 -17.92 -0.95 -13.30
CA ALA A 154 -19.08 -1.39 -12.53
C ALA A 154 -19.38 -0.45 -11.35
N ALA A 155 -18.35 -0.04 -10.59
CA ALA A 155 -18.51 0.92 -9.49
C ALA A 155 -19.13 2.26 -9.99
N ARG A 156 -18.61 2.80 -11.07
CA ARG A 156 -19.12 4.03 -11.68
C ARG A 156 -20.56 3.89 -12.19
N ALA A 157 -20.91 2.76 -12.79
CA ALA A 157 -22.28 2.47 -13.24
C ALA A 157 -23.29 2.47 -12.08
N ARG A 158 -22.83 2.17 -10.85
CA ARG A 158 -23.62 2.23 -9.61
C ARG A 158 -23.54 3.61 -8.92
N GLY A 159 -22.88 4.61 -9.54
CA GLY A 159 -22.71 5.93 -8.95
C GLY A 159 -21.78 5.96 -7.74
N ALA A 160 -20.95 4.93 -7.55
CA ALA A 160 -19.99 4.87 -6.47
C ALA A 160 -18.67 5.54 -6.86
N ALA A 161 -18.04 6.21 -5.90
CA ALA A 161 -16.66 6.64 -6.02
C ALA A 161 -15.70 5.42 -5.95
N VAL A 162 -14.50 5.57 -6.49
CA VAL A 162 -13.44 4.55 -6.41
C VAL A 162 -12.21 5.15 -5.72
N HIS A 163 -11.78 4.50 -4.65
CA HIS A 163 -10.52 4.81 -3.98
C HIS A 163 -9.52 3.66 -4.17
N LEU A 164 -8.32 3.99 -4.65
CA LEU A 164 -7.22 3.05 -4.76
C LEU A 164 -6.30 3.18 -3.54
N ASP A 165 -6.32 2.18 -2.64
CA ASP A 165 -5.22 2.01 -1.69
C ASP A 165 -4.01 1.47 -2.46
N GLY A 166 -3.18 2.40 -2.91
CA GLY A 166 -1.95 2.17 -3.66
C GLY A 166 -0.72 2.14 -2.76
N ALA A 167 -0.86 1.67 -1.50
CA ALA A 167 0.27 1.67 -0.55
C ALA A 167 1.52 0.95 -1.06
N ARG A 168 1.37 0.06 -2.07
CA ARG A 168 2.46 -0.59 -2.81
C ARG A 168 2.25 -0.51 -4.33
N LEU A 169 1.64 0.55 -4.82
CA LEU A 169 1.37 0.70 -6.25
C LEU A 169 2.65 0.72 -7.10
N PHE A 170 3.75 1.26 -6.58
CA PHE A 170 5.04 1.20 -7.27
C PHE A 170 5.56 -0.24 -7.41
N ASN A 171 5.30 -1.13 -6.43
CA ASN A 171 5.60 -2.55 -6.61
C ASN A 171 4.75 -3.16 -7.73
N ALA A 172 3.47 -2.82 -7.83
CA ALA A 172 2.61 -3.29 -8.92
C ALA A 172 3.10 -2.76 -10.28
N ALA A 173 3.44 -1.46 -10.36
CA ALA A 173 3.95 -0.82 -11.57
C ALA A 173 5.23 -1.47 -12.08
N VAL A 174 6.22 -1.68 -11.19
CA VAL A 174 7.48 -2.34 -11.52
C VAL A 174 7.27 -3.80 -11.93
N ALA A 175 6.42 -4.55 -11.23
CA ALA A 175 6.13 -5.94 -11.55
C ALA A 175 5.44 -6.11 -12.91
N ALA A 176 4.55 -5.19 -13.25
CA ALA A 176 3.80 -5.20 -14.51
C ALA A 176 4.55 -4.52 -15.68
N GLY A 177 5.66 -3.81 -15.42
CA GLY A 177 6.37 -3.01 -16.43
C GLY A 177 5.50 -1.87 -16.98
N ARG A 178 4.67 -1.25 -16.13
CA ARG A 178 3.70 -0.20 -16.49
C ARG A 178 3.85 1.02 -15.60
N PRO A 179 3.48 2.22 -16.08
CA PRO A 179 3.44 3.39 -15.21
C PRO A 179 2.34 3.25 -14.14
N PRO A 180 2.54 3.77 -12.92
CA PRO A 180 1.54 3.71 -11.86
C PRO A 180 0.23 4.43 -12.21
N SER A 181 0.29 5.41 -13.12
CA SER A 181 -0.89 6.11 -13.63
C SER A 181 -1.89 5.23 -14.37
N ASP A 182 -1.47 4.07 -14.90
CA ASP A 182 -2.38 3.15 -15.58
C ASP A 182 -3.52 2.69 -14.67
N TRP A 183 -3.25 2.50 -13.37
CA TRP A 183 -4.30 2.22 -12.36
C TRP A 183 -4.77 3.49 -11.66
N ALA A 184 -3.84 4.36 -11.25
CA ALA A 184 -4.15 5.51 -10.42
C ALA A 184 -5.16 6.46 -11.08
N SER A 185 -4.98 6.78 -12.36
CA SER A 185 -5.86 7.70 -13.09
C SER A 185 -7.29 7.17 -13.33
N LEU A 186 -7.50 5.87 -13.13
CA LEU A 186 -8.82 5.26 -13.22
C LEU A 186 -9.64 5.41 -11.92
N ALA A 187 -9.00 5.62 -10.79
CA ALA A 187 -9.69 5.86 -9.51
C ALA A 187 -9.95 7.36 -9.30
N ASP A 188 -10.95 7.69 -8.49
CA ASP A 188 -11.23 9.09 -8.14
C ASP A 188 -10.20 9.64 -7.14
N SER A 189 -9.57 8.75 -6.38
CA SER A 189 -8.45 9.07 -5.50
C SER A 189 -7.50 7.89 -5.33
N VAL A 190 -6.23 8.17 -5.06
CA VAL A 190 -5.21 7.16 -4.80
C VAL A 190 -4.33 7.55 -3.62
N THR A 191 -4.06 6.59 -2.74
CA THR A 191 -3.07 6.72 -1.66
C THR A 191 -1.77 6.01 -2.06
N ILE A 192 -0.62 6.68 -1.89
CA ILE A 192 0.73 6.12 -1.98
C ILE A 192 1.39 6.16 -0.61
N CYS A 193 2.08 5.09 -0.22
CA CYS A 193 2.86 5.03 1.02
C CYS A 193 4.36 5.04 0.72
N PHE A 194 5.09 5.98 1.32
CA PHE A 194 6.55 6.06 1.17
C PHE A 194 7.33 5.28 2.24
N SER A 195 6.70 4.96 3.37
CA SER A 195 7.36 4.30 4.51
C SER A 195 7.30 2.77 4.46
N LYS A 196 7.54 2.20 3.27
CA LYS A 196 7.61 0.76 3.01
C LYS A 196 8.84 0.46 2.13
N GLY A 197 8.70 -0.27 1.05
CA GLY A 197 9.81 -0.59 0.13
C GLY A 197 10.58 0.63 -0.39
N LEU A 198 9.97 1.81 -0.37
CA LEU A 198 10.61 3.07 -0.74
C LEU A 198 11.56 3.64 0.32
N GLY A 199 11.56 3.12 1.56
CA GLY A 199 12.56 3.40 2.59
C GLY A 199 12.40 4.71 3.35
N CYS A 200 11.34 5.48 3.15
CA CYS A 200 11.13 6.71 3.92
C CYS A 200 10.74 6.42 5.38
N PRO A 201 11.12 7.29 6.33
CA PRO A 201 10.80 7.09 7.75
C PRO A 201 9.30 7.21 8.04
N THR A 202 8.60 8.02 7.25
CA THR A 202 7.15 8.28 7.31
C THR A 202 6.70 8.92 6.00
N GLY A 203 5.41 9.12 5.83
CA GLY A 203 4.84 9.89 4.74
C GLY A 203 4.00 9.06 3.77
N ALA A 204 2.96 9.72 3.29
CA ALA A 204 2.06 9.23 2.26
C ALA A 204 1.57 10.38 1.39
N ILE A 205 1.13 10.09 0.18
CA ILE A 205 0.41 11.01 -0.69
C ILE A 205 -1.03 10.49 -0.86
N LEU A 206 -1.96 11.41 -0.84
CA LEU A 206 -3.29 11.26 -1.40
C LEU A 206 -3.36 12.11 -2.67
N ALA A 207 -3.68 11.53 -3.82
CA ALA A 207 -3.91 12.26 -5.06
C ALA A 207 -5.36 12.11 -5.54
N GLY A 208 -5.86 13.11 -6.23
CA GLY A 208 -7.23 13.19 -6.74
C GLY A 208 -7.50 14.51 -7.44
N SER A 209 -8.79 14.86 -7.60
CA SER A 209 -9.18 16.18 -8.11
C SER A 209 -8.85 17.29 -7.09
N GLU A 210 -8.69 18.53 -7.55
CA GLU A 210 -8.47 19.68 -6.66
C GLU A 210 -9.54 19.77 -5.57
N VAL A 211 -10.81 19.61 -5.92
CA VAL A 211 -11.95 19.65 -4.98
C VAL A 211 -11.85 18.54 -3.93
N LEU A 212 -11.41 17.36 -4.31
CA LEU A 212 -11.21 16.25 -3.37
C LEU A 212 -10.07 16.59 -2.40
N ILE A 213 -8.98 17.12 -2.91
CA ILE A 213 -7.79 17.45 -2.10
C ILE A 213 -8.08 18.59 -1.12
N GLU A 214 -8.87 19.60 -1.50
CA GLU A 214 -9.33 20.64 -0.55
C GLU A 214 -10.11 20.05 0.63
N ARG A 215 -11.06 19.14 0.37
CA ARG A 215 -11.82 18.44 1.42
C ARG A 215 -10.93 17.51 2.26
N ALA A 216 -9.97 16.86 1.64
CA ALA A 216 -9.01 16.00 2.34
C ALA A 216 -8.07 16.81 3.24
N TRP A 217 -7.76 18.06 2.88
CA TRP A 217 -7.00 18.99 3.72
C TRP A 217 -7.72 19.27 5.05
N GLU A 218 -9.04 19.51 5.02
CA GLU A 218 -9.83 19.66 6.25
C GLU A 218 -9.74 18.40 7.15
N SER A 219 -9.78 17.23 6.51
CA SER A 219 -9.64 15.95 7.21
C SER A 219 -8.25 15.77 7.81
N LYS A 220 -7.18 16.20 7.12
CA LYS A 220 -5.81 16.22 7.64
C LYS A 220 -5.72 17.01 8.94
N TYR A 221 -6.36 18.18 8.99
CA TYR A 221 -6.44 19.00 10.20
C TYR A 221 -7.19 18.28 11.32
N LEU A 222 -8.38 17.78 11.02
CA LEU A 222 -9.25 17.09 11.98
C LEU A 222 -8.54 15.89 12.63
N PHE A 223 -7.72 15.17 11.84
CA PHE A 223 -7.00 13.99 12.32
C PHE A 223 -5.66 14.33 13.01
N GLY A 224 -5.33 15.62 13.15
CA GLY A 224 -4.09 16.06 13.79
C GLY A 224 -2.85 15.86 12.91
N GLY A 225 -3.01 15.73 11.59
CA GLY A 225 -1.92 15.49 10.64
C GLY A 225 -1.35 16.75 9.98
N ALA A 226 -1.89 17.93 10.26
CA ALA A 226 -1.34 19.18 9.77
C ALA A 226 0.02 19.45 10.46
N MET A 227 1.05 19.65 9.63
CA MET A 227 2.42 19.86 10.08
C MET A 227 2.84 21.33 9.90
N ARG A 228 4.12 21.63 10.08
CA ARG A 228 4.74 22.92 9.80
C ARG A 228 5.77 22.74 8.69
N GLN A 229 7.03 22.54 9.01
CA GLN A 229 8.13 22.35 8.05
C GLN A 229 8.17 20.89 7.57
N SER A 230 7.11 20.46 6.90
CA SER A 230 6.96 19.08 6.40
C SER A 230 7.94 18.74 5.28
N GLY A 231 8.59 19.73 4.68
CA GLY A 231 9.60 19.57 3.65
C GLY A 231 10.77 18.67 4.04
N VAL A 232 11.13 18.62 5.32
CA VAL A 232 12.13 17.67 5.82
C VAL A 232 11.71 16.22 5.52
N LEU A 233 10.44 15.89 5.68
CA LEU A 233 9.90 14.56 5.40
C LEU A 233 9.61 14.37 3.92
N ALA A 234 9.12 15.40 3.25
CA ALA A 234 8.84 15.39 1.81
C ALA A 234 10.12 15.15 0.99
N ALA A 235 11.27 15.66 1.44
CA ALA A 235 12.56 15.43 0.79
C ALA A 235 12.94 13.94 0.77
N ALA A 236 12.60 13.18 1.81
CA ALA A 236 12.80 11.73 1.80
C ALA A 236 11.96 11.07 0.70
N ALA A 237 10.70 11.51 0.54
CA ALA A 237 9.81 10.99 -0.49
C ALA A 237 10.28 11.36 -1.92
N ILE A 238 10.77 12.59 -2.13
CA ILE A 238 11.38 12.99 -3.40
C ILE A 238 12.61 12.12 -3.71
N TYR A 239 13.52 11.95 -2.73
CA TYR A 239 14.66 11.06 -2.88
C TYR A 239 14.23 9.64 -3.26
N ALA A 240 13.20 9.12 -2.60
CA ALA A 240 12.69 7.78 -2.86
C ALA A 240 12.11 7.64 -4.28
N LEU A 241 11.40 8.65 -4.77
CA LEU A 241 10.89 8.66 -6.15
C LEU A 241 12.02 8.64 -7.17
N ASP A 242 13.14 9.34 -6.90
CA ASP A 242 14.26 9.46 -7.81
C ASP A 242 15.20 8.22 -7.79
N HIS A 243 15.25 7.47 -6.67
CA HIS A 243 16.29 6.46 -6.47
C HIS A 243 15.79 5.07 -6.05
N ASN A 244 14.59 4.97 -5.46
CA ASN A 244 14.15 3.71 -4.84
C ASN A 244 13.00 3.01 -5.57
N VAL A 245 12.40 3.61 -6.60
CA VAL A 245 11.30 2.98 -7.35
C VAL A 245 11.81 1.82 -8.18
N ASP A 246 12.79 2.05 -9.04
CA ASP A 246 13.30 1.02 -9.98
C ASP A 246 13.95 -0.15 -9.24
N ARG A 247 14.60 0.12 -8.10
CA ARG A 247 15.22 -0.93 -7.28
C ARG A 247 14.20 -1.89 -6.61
N LEU A 248 12.91 -1.59 -6.61
CA LEU A 248 11.89 -2.55 -6.16
C LEU A 248 11.95 -3.85 -6.98
N ALA A 249 12.47 -3.81 -8.20
CA ALA A 249 12.74 -5.00 -9.01
C ALA A 249 13.72 -5.97 -8.33
N ASP A 250 14.72 -5.46 -7.59
CA ASP A 250 15.67 -6.29 -6.83
C ASP A 250 14.95 -7.02 -5.68
N ASP A 251 14.03 -6.33 -4.99
CA ASP A 251 13.23 -6.93 -3.94
C ASP A 251 12.34 -8.06 -4.50
N HIS A 252 11.75 -7.87 -5.68
CA HIS A 252 10.96 -8.89 -6.35
C HIS A 252 11.82 -10.10 -6.78
N ALA A 253 13.02 -9.86 -7.29
CA ALA A 253 13.95 -10.92 -7.69
C ALA A 253 14.38 -11.75 -6.46
N ARG A 254 14.71 -11.08 -5.35
CA ARG A 254 15.03 -11.71 -4.06
C ARG A 254 13.88 -12.55 -3.50
N ALA A 255 12.65 -12.03 -3.60
CA ALA A 255 11.46 -12.76 -3.16
C ALA A 255 11.26 -14.05 -3.98
N ARG A 256 11.39 -14.00 -5.30
CA ARG A 256 11.31 -15.19 -6.16
C ARG A 256 12.41 -16.20 -5.86
N ARG A 257 13.66 -15.73 -5.67
CA ARG A 257 14.80 -16.58 -5.28
C ARG A 257 14.56 -17.26 -3.93
N LEU A 258 14.05 -16.52 -2.94
CA LEU A 258 13.71 -17.06 -1.63
C LEU A 258 12.61 -18.15 -1.77
N ALA A 259 11.56 -17.87 -2.52
CA ALA A 259 10.45 -18.82 -2.75
C ALA A 259 10.98 -20.13 -3.34
N GLU A 260 11.75 -20.07 -4.43
CA GLU A 260 12.35 -21.22 -5.09
C GLU A 260 13.23 -22.03 -4.10
N GLY A 261 14.11 -21.32 -3.37
CA GLY A 261 15.04 -21.97 -2.42
C GLY A 261 14.35 -22.66 -1.25
N ILE A 262 13.16 -22.21 -0.86
CA ILE A 262 12.34 -22.86 0.19
C ILE A 262 11.24 -23.76 -0.39
N GLY A 263 11.28 -24.09 -1.71
CA GLY A 263 10.36 -25.02 -2.38
C GLY A 263 8.94 -24.50 -2.50
N ILE A 264 8.77 -23.19 -2.73
CA ILE A 264 7.52 -22.54 -3.16
C ILE A 264 7.70 -22.20 -4.64
N ASP A 265 6.65 -22.38 -5.44
CA ASP A 265 6.69 -22.02 -6.86
C ASP A 265 6.97 -20.51 -7.02
N PRO A 266 8.07 -20.09 -7.65
CA PRO A 266 8.38 -18.68 -7.84
C PRO A 266 7.35 -17.96 -8.75
N ALA A 267 6.56 -18.69 -9.55
CA ALA A 267 5.45 -18.12 -10.32
C ALA A 267 4.32 -17.58 -9.44
N GLU A 268 4.23 -18.05 -8.18
CA GLU A 268 3.29 -17.52 -7.19
C GLU A 268 3.73 -16.18 -6.57
N VAL A 269 4.96 -15.71 -6.88
CA VAL A 269 5.55 -14.49 -6.32
C VAL A 269 5.52 -13.37 -7.36
N GLU A 270 4.51 -12.51 -7.28
CA GLU A 270 4.36 -11.40 -8.22
C GLU A 270 5.23 -10.18 -7.84
N THR A 271 5.43 -9.95 -6.53
CA THR A 271 6.18 -8.81 -6.00
C THR A 271 7.17 -9.22 -4.91
N ASN A 272 7.34 -8.43 -3.88
CA ASN A 272 8.29 -8.66 -2.79
C ASN A 272 7.74 -9.56 -1.65
N PHE A 273 6.61 -10.23 -1.83
CA PHE A 273 5.98 -11.10 -0.84
C PHE A 273 6.14 -12.58 -1.21
N VAL A 274 6.62 -13.38 -0.27
CA VAL A 274 6.55 -14.85 -0.33
C VAL A 274 5.52 -15.32 0.68
N SER A 275 4.45 -15.97 0.18
CA SER A 275 3.40 -16.57 1.01
C SER A 275 3.80 -17.99 1.41
N ILE A 276 3.91 -18.27 2.71
CA ILE A 276 4.41 -19.53 3.26
C ILE A 276 3.27 -20.22 4.02
N PRO A 277 2.84 -21.44 3.65
CA PRO A 277 1.82 -22.19 4.40
C PRO A 277 2.28 -22.48 5.83
N ASP A 278 1.43 -22.23 6.82
CA ASP A 278 1.65 -22.55 8.24
C ASP A 278 0.38 -23.08 8.92
N PRO A 279 -0.09 -24.28 8.52
CA PRO A 279 -1.36 -24.81 8.99
C PRO A 279 -1.41 -25.11 10.50
N TYR A 280 -0.25 -25.17 11.16
CA TYR A 280 -0.13 -25.47 12.59
C TYR A 280 0.25 -24.26 13.45
N ASP A 281 0.36 -23.05 12.88
CA ASP A 281 0.75 -21.80 13.56
C ASP A 281 2.06 -21.89 14.36
N ARG A 282 3.05 -22.63 13.82
CA ARG A 282 4.37 -22.88 14.45
C ARG A 282 5.53 -22.26 13.70
N GLY A 283 5.31 -21.78 12.49
CA GLY A 283 6.36 -21.34 11.57
C GLY A 283 7.12 -20.11 12.07
N ILE A 284 6.46 -19.15 12.76
CA ILE A 284 7.14 -17.97 13.33
C ILE A 284 8.21 -18.38 14.33
N ALA A 285 7.86 -19.25 15.31
CA ALA A 285 8.80 -19.67 16.34
C ALA A 285 9.96 -20.50 15.76
N ARG A 286 9.69 -21.36 14.78
CA ARG A 286 10.69 -22.18 14.10
C ARG A 286 11.64 -21.33 13.26
N ALA A 287 11.13 -20.42 12.44
CA ALA A 287 11.96 -19.50 11.67
C ALA A 287 12.83 -18.63 12.57
N ALA A 288 12.28 -18.13 13.68
CA ALA A 288 13.03 -17.33 14.66
C ALA A 288 14.18 -18.16 15.31
N ALA A 289 13.95 -19.43 15.65
CA ALA A 289 14.99 -20.33 16.16
C ALA A 289 16.10 -20.59 15.13
N ALA A 290 15.78 -20.55 13.84
CA ALA A 290 16.73 -20.65 12.73
C ALA A 290 17.39 -19.29 12.35
N GLY A 291 17.09 -18.21 13.08
CA GLY A 291 17.68 -16.90 12.85
C GLY A 291 16.95 -16.02 11.80
N VAL A 292 15.73 -16.40 11.39
CA VAL A 292 14.91 -15.67 10.41
C VAL A 292 13.61 -15.20 11.06
N ALA A 293 13.31 -13.92 10.99
CA ALA A 293 12.05 -13.35 11.45
C ALA A 293 11.04 -13.28 10.31
N LEU A 294 9.90 -13.96 10.45
CA LEU A 294 8.77 -13.95 9.49
C LEU A 294 7.57 -13.22 10.07
N GLY A 295 6.72 -12.70 9.19
CA GLY A 295 5.47 -12.05 9.56
C GLY A 295 4.24 -12.97 9.37
N LYS A 296 3.15 -12.69 10.09
CA LYS A 296 1.85 -13.32 9.81
C LYS A 296 1.20 -12.65 8.60
N LEU A 297 0.70 -13.45 7.67
CA LEU A 297 -0.02 -12.95 6.48
C LEU A 297 -1.54 -12.98 6.74
N ARG A 298 -2.07 -14.16 6.98
CA ARG A 298 -3.46 -14.47 7.32
C ARG A 298 -3.51 -15.80 8.09
N PRO A 299 -4.65 -16.20 8.65
CA PRO A 299 -4.75 -17.53 9.31
C PRO A 299 -4.22 -18.65 8.43
N GLY A 300 -3.33 -19.49 8.98
CA GLY A 300 -2.67 -20.60 8.29
C GLY A 300 -1.56 -20.21 7.30
N TRP A 301 -1.17 -18.91 7.26
CA TRP A 301 -0.16 -18.43 6.32
C TRP A 301 0.78 -17.41 6.97
N LEU A 302 2.06 -17.57 6.72
CA LEU A 302 3.10 -16.59 7.00
C LEU A 302 3.49 -15.82 5.74
N ARG A 303 4.26 -14.78 5.94
CA ARG A 303 4.92 -14.05 4.86
C ARG A 303 6.39 -13.87 5.17
N ALA A 304 7.21 -13.98 4.15
CA ALA A 304 8.52 -13.35 4.08
C ALA A 304 8.41 -12.17 3.10
N VAL A 305 8.94 -11.02 3.47
CA VAL A 305 8.89 -9.81 2.65
C VAL A 305 10.31 -9.30 2.47
N THR A 306 10.79 -9.30 1.23
CA THR A 306 12.09 -8.72 0.87
C THR A 306 11.97 -7.21 0.76
N HIS A 307 13.04 -6.51 1.11
CA HIS A 307 13.05 -5.05 1.14
C HIS A 307 14.48 -4.48 1.08
N LEU A 308 14.59 -3.17 1.01
CA LEU A 308 15.83 -2.39 0.86
C LEU A 308 16.99 -2.84 1.76
N ASP A 309 16.70 -3.22 3.00
CA ASP A 309 17.73 -3.58 4.01
C ASP A 309 18.10 -5.07 3.99
N VAL A 310 17.57 -5.86 3.05
CA VAL A 310 17.89 -7.29 2.92
C VAL A 310 18.83 -7.49 1.74
N THR A 311 20.03 -8.08 2.01
CA THR A 311 21.03 -8.35 0.97
C THR A 311 20.83 -9.71 0.31
N ASP A 312 21.56 -9.96 -0.79
CA ASP A 312 21.53 -11.25 -1.48
C ASP A 312 22.09 -12.37 -0.62
N GLU A 313 23.14 -12.08 0.15
CA GLU A 313 23.75 -13.02 1.10
C GLU A 313 22.79 -13.36 2.25
N GLU A 314 22.01 -12.40 2.72
CA GLU A 314 20.98 -12.65 3.74
C GLU A 314 19.83 -13.49 3.18
N VAL A 315 19.45 -13.30 1.91
CA VAL A 315 18.47 -14.17 1.25
C VAL A 315 18.98 -15.61 1.17
N ASP A 316 20.24 -15.83 0.78
CA ASP A 316 20.86 -17.16 0.73
C ASP A 316 20.90 -17.82 2.12
N ALA A 317 21.30 -17.06 3.12
CA ALA A 317 21.32 -17.56 4.50
C ALA A 317 19.90 -17.88 5.02
N ALA A 318 18.88 -17.11 4.62
CA ALA A 318 17.49 -17.37 4.97
C ALA A 318 16.96 -18.64 4.26
N ILE A 319 17.33 -18.87 3.00
CA ILE A 319 17.02 -20.11 2.27
C ILE A 319 17.60 -21.31 3.02
N ASP A 320 18.90 -21.29 3.35
CA ASP A 320 19.57 -22.36 4.06
C ASP A 320 18.92 -22.66 5.42
N ALA A 321 18.56 -21.62 6.15
CA ALA A 321 17.93 -21.73 7.47
C ALA A 321 16.53 -22.35 7.39
N LEU A 322 15.70 -21.87 6.48
CA LEU A 322 14.29 -22.29 6.35
C LEU A 322 14.15 -23.65 5.67
N ALA A 323 15.04 -24.02 4.73
CA ALA A 323 15.03 -25.32 4.07
C ALA A 323 15.36 -26.45 5.07
N ARG A 324 16.32 -26.26 5.98
CA ARG A 324 16.68 -27.25 7.03
C ARG A 324 15.49 -27.56 7.96
N GLU A 325 14.69 -26.57 8.26
CA GLU A 325 13.50 -26.71 9.11
C GLU A 325 12.37 -27.53 8.45
N ARG A 326 12.29 -27.55 7.13
CA ARG A 326 11.33 -28.39 6.38
C ARG A 326 11.73 -29.88 6.41
N VAL A 327 13.01 -30.19 6.32
CA VAL A 327 13.51 -31.58 6.36
C VAL A 327 13.26 -32.26 7.71
N ASN A 328 13.21 -31.50 8.79
CA ASN A 328 12.97 -32.01 10.15
C ASN A 328 11.47 -32.21 10.49
N THR A 329 10.57 -32.11 9.51
CA THR A 329 9.11 -32.19 9.71
C THR A 329 8.45 -33.39 9.02
N VAL A 330 9.24 -34.32 8.43
CA VAL A 330 8.75 -35.59 7.84
C VAL A 330 8.92 -36.72 8.85
#